data_cac526b9e569ebf57dead1cbaa6f4d36
#
_entry.id   cac526b9e569ebf57dead1cbaa6f4d36
#
_cell.length_a   1.000
_cell.length_b   1.000
_cell.length_c   1.000
_cell.angle_alpha   90.00
_cell.angle_beta   90.00
_cell.angle_gamma   90.00
#
_symmetry.space_group_name_H-M   'P 1'
#
loop_
_entity.id
_entity.type
_entity.pdbx_description
1 polymer ?
#
loop_
_entity_poly.entity_id
_entity_poly.type
_entity_poly.pdbx_seq_one_letter_code
_entity_poly.pdbx_strand_id
1 'polypeptide(L)'
;MIKILKFLIIFFLFVSYPIRTYSAEILQINSSDSVLVGDQNRSLSIKLACVDINDNDEQKAINLLVKEFPRGSKVKIKPFGFKEEVLVAKVFNINETKEMTELLIAKNLTKEICKD
;
A
#
# COMPACT_ATOMS: atom_id res chain seq x y z
N MET A 1 46.26 -0.38 -2.02
CA MET A 1 45.41 -1.32 -1.31
C MET A 1 44.25 -0.66 -0.59
N ILE A 2 44.47 0.42 0.16
CA ILE A 2 43.40 1.11 0.89
C ILE A 2 42.33 1.66 -0.03
N LYS A 3 42.66 2.15 -1.22
CA LYS A 3 41.70 2.67 -2.19
C LYS A 3 40.78 1.59 -2.75
N ILE A 4 41.29 0.38 -2.93
CA ILE A 4 40.51 -0.75 -3.43
C ILE A 4 39.52 -1.21 -2.39
N LEU A 5 39.92 -1.21 -1.12
CA LEU A 5 39.06 -1.58 -0.01
C LEU A 5 37.86 -0.64 0.14
N LYS A 6 38.09 0.68 0.02
CA LYS A 6 37.01 1.66 0.06
C LYS A 6 36.05 1.50 -1.09
N PHE A 7 36.54 1.17 -2.26
CA PHE A 7 35.72 0.94 -3.44
C PHE A 7 34.82 -0.29 -3.26
N LEU A 8 35.34 -1.35 -2.68
CA LEU A 8 34.56 -2.55 -2.39
C LEU A 8 33.46 -2.29 -1.36
N ILE A 9 33.72 -1.49 -0.34
CA ILE A 9 32.74 -1.15 0.67
C ILE A 9 31.57 -0.34 0.05
N ILE A 10 31.87 0.59 -0.82
CA ILE A 10 30.86 1.39 -1.52
C ILE A 10 30.02 0.49 -2.42
N PHE A 11 30.64 -0.46 -3.12
CA PHE A 11 29.93 -1.43 -3.97
C PHE A 11 28.95 -2.29 -3.16
N PHE A 12 29.37 -2.73 -1.98
CA PHE A 12 28.51 -3.50 -1.08
C PHE A 12 27.30 -2.71 -0.60
N LEU A 13 27.46 -1.43 -0.34
CA LEU A 13 26.35 -0.56 0.07
C LEU A 13 25.30 -0.42 -1.03
N PHE A 14 25.70 -0.41 -2.29
CA PHE A 14 24.75 -0.33 -3.41
C PHE A 14 23.94 -1.60 -3.62
N VAL A 15 24.50 -2.75 -3.29
CA VAL A 15 23.85 -4.05 -3.52
C VAL A 15 22.84 -4.40 -2.44
N SER A 16 22.91 -3.77 -1.27
CA SER A 16 22.11 -4.14 -0.11
C SER A 16 20.78 -3.40 0.03
N TYR A 17 20.33 -2.65 -0.97
CA TYR A 17 19.04 -1.96 -0.92
C TYR A 17 17.88 -2.91 -1.20
N PRO A 18 16.96 -3.13 -0.25
CA PRO A 18 15.76 -3.93 -0.53
C PRO A 18 14.78 -3.10 -1.36
N ILE A 19 14.40 -3.60 -2.53
CA ILE A 19 13.44 -2.93 -3.41
C ILE A 19 12.13 -3.72 -3.37
N ARG A 20 11.32 -3.56 -2.33
CA ARG A 20 10.07 -4.32 -2.21
C ARG A 20 8.86 -3.49 -1.83
N THR A 21 9.07 -2.32 -1.23
CA THR A 21 7.99 -1.42 -0.90
C THR A 21 8.38 -0.01 -1.31
N TYR A 22 7.40 0.78 -1.65
CA TYR A 22 7.66 2.18 -1.94
C TYR A 22 6.67 3.06 -1.19
N SER A 23 7.08 4.31 -0.96
CA SER A 23 6.31 5.29 -0.22
C SER A 23 5.48 6.14 -1.17
N ALA A 24 4.29 6.47 -0.74
CA ALA A 24 3.39 7.33 -1.47
C ALA A 24 2.52 8.09 -0.47
N GLU A 25 1.63 8.94 -0.96
CA GLU A 25 0.66 9.59 -0.08
C GLU A 25 -0.76 9.39 -0.61
N ILE A 26 -1.72 9.37 0.31
CA ILE A 26 -3.12 9.22 -0.06
C ILE A 26 -3.60 10.52 -0.71
N LEU A 27 -4.13 10.41 -1.91
CA LEU A 27 -4.78 11.52 -2.60
C LEU A 27 -6.29 11.46 -2.45
N GLN A 28 -6.86 10.26 -2.54
CA GLN A 28 -8.30 10.07 -2.47
C GLN A 28 -8.64 8.61 -2.23
N ILE A 29 -9.66 8.35 -1.43
CA ILE A 29 -10.29 7.03 -1.33
C ILE A 29 -11.42 7.01 -2.37
N ASN A 30 -11.25 6.25 -3.43
CA ASN A 30 -12.21 6.22 -4.54
C ASN A 30 -13.43 5.37 -4.24
N SER A 31 -13.22 4.24 -3.55
CA SER A 31 -14.29 3.32 -3.20
C SER A 31 -13.82 2.49 -2.01
N SER A 32 -14.62 1.53 -1.60
CA SER A 32 -14.27 0.65 -0.47
C SER A 32 -13.05 -0.22 -0.73
N ASP A 33 -12.66 -0.41 -1.99
CA ASP A 33 -11.50 -1.24 -2.35
C ASP A 33 -10.54 -0.55 -3.32
N SER A 34 -10.66 0.75 -3.52
CA SER A 34 -9.83 1.47 -4.50
C SER A 34 -9.36 2.80 -3.93
N VAL A 35 -8.06 3.05 -4.07
CA VAL A 35 -7.39 4.21 -3.48
C VAL A 35 -6.53 4.87 -4.55
N LEU A 36 -6.56 6.20 -4.60
CA LEU A 36 -5.65 6.97 -5.45
C LEU A 36 -4.49 7.46 -4.60
N VAL A 37 -3.27 7.13 -5.00
CA VAL A 37 -2.06 7.55 -4.29
C VAL A 37 -1.18 8.39 -5.20
N GLY A 38 -0.37 9.26 -4.60
CA GLY A 38 0.60 10.08 -5.31
C GLY A 38 2.01 9.61 -5.02
N ASP A 39 2.82 9.49 -6.08
CA ASP A 39 4.20 9.09 -5.99
C ASP A 39 5.02 9.84 -7.04
N GLN A 40 5.92 10.72 -6.59
CA GLN A 40 6.84 11.47 -7.46
C GLN A 40 6.16 12.14 -8.66
N ASN A 41 5.18 12.99 -8.39
CA ASN A 41 4.45 13.74 -9.43
C ASN A 41 3.54 12.87 -10.31
N ARG A 42 3.32 11.63 -9.93
CA ARG A 42 2.37 10.75 -10.60
C ARG A 42 1.29 10.35 -9.65
N SER A 43 0.12 10.07 -10.19
CA SER A 43 -0.96 9.46 -9.44
C SER A 43 -1.14 8.02 -9.92
N LEU A 44 -1.46 7.14 -8.98
CA LEU A 44 -1.61 5.72 -9.25
C LEU A 44 -2.86 5.22 -8.56
N SER A 45 -3.73 4.56 -9.32
CA SER A 45 -4.91 3.93 -8.77
C SER A 45 -4.55 2.52 -8.30
N ILE A 46 -4.89 2.21 -7.05
CA ILE A 46 -4.57 0.93 -6.43
C ILE A 46 -5.87 0.26 -6.03
N LYS A 47 -6.00 -1.02 -6.40
CA LYS A 47 -7.06 -1.87 -5.89
C LYS A 47 -6.53 -2.61 -4.67
N LEU A 48 -7.27 -2.55 -3.56
CA LEU A 48 -6.87 -3.24 -2.34
C LEU A 48 -6.90 -4.75 -2.55
N ALA A 49 -5.83 -5.41 -2.12
CA ALA A 49 -5.72 -6.86 -2.22
C ALA A 49 -6.60 -7.53 -1.18
N CYS A 50 -7.21 -8.66 -1.57
CA CYS A 50 -7.86 -9.58 -0.63
C CYS A 50 -9.14 -9.06 0.02
N VAL A 51 -9.82 -8.12 -0.61
CA VAL A 51 -11.09 -7.58 -0.09
C VAL A 51 -12.27 -7.98 -0.96
N ASP A 52 -13.40 -8.22 -0.28
CA ASP A 52 -14.69 -8.45 -0.91
C ASP A 52 -15.75 -7.79 -0.01
N ILE A 53 -16.23 -6.64 -0.42
CA ILE A 53 -17.10 -5.80 0.40
C ILE A 53 -18.51 -5.79 -0.19
N ASN A 54 -19.50 -6.07 0.66
CA ASN A 54 -20.90 -6.01 0.26
C ASN A 54 -21.32 -4.57 0.00
N ASP A 55 -22.25 -4.37 -0.94
CA ASP A 55 -22.76 -3.04 -1.28
C ASP A 55 -23.35 -2.31 -0.07
N ASN A 56 -23.94 -3.06 0.85
CA ASN A 56 -24.52 -2.48 2.08
C ASN A 56 -23.47 -1.87 3.00
N ASP A 57 -22.23 -2.35 2.92
CA ASP A 57 -21.12 -1.92 3.77
C ASP A 57 -20.19 -0.93 3.08
N GLU A 58 -20.47 -0.60 1.84
CA GLU A 58 -19.61 0.27 1.01
C GLU A 58 -19.29 1.59 1.70
N GLN A 59 -20.33 2.30 2.16
CA GLN A 59 -20.15 3.61 2.76
C GLN A 59 -19.42 3.52 4.10
N LYS A 60 -19.71 2.49 4.89
CA LYS A 60 -19.00 2.27 6.16
C LYS A 60 -17.53 2.03 5.93
N ALA A 61 -17.18 1.25 4.91
CA ALA A 61 -15.80 0.96 4.55
C ALA A 61 -15.07 2.22 4.10
N ILE A 62 -15.68 3.01 3.23
CA ILE A 62 -15.12 4.28 2.77
C ILE A 62 -14.86 5.20 3.97
N ASN A 63 -15.83 5.35 4.85
CA ASN A 63 -15.70 6.22 6.02
C ASN A 63 -14.56 5.77 6.93
N LEU A 64 -14.40 4.47 7.12
CA LEU A 64 -13.29 3.93 7.92
C LEU A 64 -11.94 4.25 7.28
N LEU A 65 -11.82 4.02 5.98
CA LEU A 65 -10.56 4.28 5.27
C LEU A 65 -10.20 5.77 5.28
N VAL A 66 -11.18 6.64 5.08
CA VAL A 66 -10.96 8.09 5.12
C VAL A 66 -10.53 8.54 6.52
N LYS A 67 -11.12 7.96 7.55
CA LYS A 67 -10.77 8.27 8.94
C LYS A 67 -9.34 7.84 9.29
N GLU A 68 -8.98 6.63 8.92
CA GLU A 68 -7.67 6.05 9.28
C GLU A 68 -6.54 6.47 8.33
N PHE A 69 -6.88 6.79 7.09
CA PHE A 69 -5.93 7.20 6.06
C PHE A 69 -6.42 8.47 5.36
N PRO A 70 -6.42 9.61 6.07
CA PRO A 70 -6.89 10.85 5.47
C PRO A 70 -5.96 11.31 4.34
N ARG A 71 -6.47 12.19 3.49
CA ARG A 71 -5.70 12.74 2.38
C ARG A 71 -4.39 13.33 2.90
N GLY A 72 -3.30 13.02 2.20
CA GLY A 72 -1.97 13.47 2.59
C GLY A 72 -1.23 12.50 3.50
N SER A 73 -1.90 11.46 3.99
CA SER A 73 -1.24 10.44 4.81
C SER A 73 -0.15 9.75 4.01
N LYS A 74 1.02 9.61 4.62
CA LYS A 74 2.11 8.84 4.02
C LYS A 74 1.83 7.36 4.22
N VAL A 75 2.00 6.59 3.16
CA VAL A 75 1.71 5.15 3.17
C VAL A 75 2.84 4.39 2.51
N LYS A 76 2.93 3.10 2.83
CA LYS A 76 3.79 2.15 2.15
C LYS A 76 2.90 1.20 1.36
N ILE A 77 3.32 0.91 0.15
CA ILE A 77 2.55 0.08 -0.76
C ILE A 77 3.32 -1.20 -1.03
N LYS A 78 2.66 -2.32 -0.79
CA LYS A 78 3.23 -3.64 -1.05
C LYS A 78 2.48 -4.28 -2.21
N PRO A 79 3.05 -4.27 -3.43
CA PRO A 79 2.36 -4.78 -4.62
C PRO A 79 2.13 -6.28 -4.56
N PHE A 80 0.98 -6.72 -5.06
CA PHE A 80 0.67 -8.13 -5.27
C PHE A 80 0.74 -8.50 -6.74
N GLY A 81 0.40 -7.57 -7.65
CA GLY A 81 0.38 -7.80 -9.08
C GLY A 81 -0.56 -6.84 -9.76
N PHE A 82 -0.88 -7.15 -11.00
CA PHE A 82 -1.80 -6.34 -11.79
C PHE A 82 -3.02 -7.17 -12.15
N LYS A 83 -4.18 -6.53 -12.12
CA LYS A 83 -5.43 -7.10 -12.60
C LYS A 83 -6.06 -6.07 -13.52
N GLU A 84 -6.23 -6.41 -14.80
CA GLU A 84 -6.79 -5.50 -15.79
C GLU A 84 -6.04 -4.15 -15.83
N GLU A 85 -4.71 -4.20 -15.80
CA GLU A 85 -3.82 -3.04 -15.83
C GLU A 85 -3.88 -2.16 -14.57
N VAL A 86 -4.60 -2.59 -13.53
CA VAL A 86 -4.66 -1.88 -12.25
C VAL A 86 -3.77 -2.61 -11.24
N LEU A 87 -2.95 -1.85 -10.53
CA LEU A 87 -2.09 -2.42 -9.49
C LEU A 87 -2.95 -2.89 -8.31
N VAL A 88 -2.79 -4.16 -7.96
CA VAL A 88 -3.41 -4.74 -6.76
C VAL A 88 -2.34 -4.78 -5.68
N ALA A 89 -2.63 -4.20 -4.52
CA ALA A 89 -1.61 -4.05 -3.48
C ALA A 89 -2.23 -3.96 -2.09
N LYS A 90 -1.39 -4.16 -1.09
CA LYS A 90 -1.71 -3.84 0.30
C LYS A 90 -1.16 -2.46 0.61
N VAL A 91 -1.91 -1.68 1.39
CA VAL A 91 -1.55 -0.32 1.75
C VAL A 91 -1.41 -0.23 3.27
N PHE A 92 -0.22 0.15 3.71
CA PHE A 92 0.13 0.27 5.12
C PHE A 92 0.41 1.73 5.47
N ASN A 93 0.22 2.08 6.74
CA ASN A 93 0.76 3.34 7.23
C ASN A 93 2.30 3.25 7.27
N ILE A 94 2.97 4.38 7.50
CA ILE A 94 4.44 4.44 7.46
C ILE A 94 5.09 3.50 8.48
N ASN A 95 4.49 3.37 9.66
CA ASN A 95 5.03 2.51 10.72
C ASN A 95 4.64 1.03 10.54
N GLU A 96 3.87 0.71 9.51
CA GLU A 96 3.38 -0.64 9.23
C GLU A 96 2.61 -1.25 10.40
N THR A 97 1.95 -0.41 11.20
CA THR A 97 1.10 -0.85 12.31
C THR A 97 -0.37 -0.99 11.92
N LYS A 98 -0.75 -0.39 10.79
CA LYS A 98 -2.12 -0.47 10.24
C LYS A 98 -2.04 -0.81 8.76
N GLU A 99 -2.92 -1.70 8.32
CA GLU A 99 -3.05 -2.07 6.93
C GLU A 99 -4.54 -2.00 6.56
N MET A 100 -4.85 -1.45 5.38
CA MET A 100 -6.23 -1.16 5.00
C MET A 100 -7.14 -2.38 5.01
N THR A 101 -6.69 -3.48 4.40
CA THR A 101 -7.49 -4.72 4.35
C THR A 101 -7.75 -5.27 5.74
N GLU A 102 -6.72 -5.29 6.60
CA GLU A 102 -6.88 -5.79 7.97
C GLU A 102 -7.83 -4.93 8.79
N LEU A 103 -7.83 -3.62 8.59
CA LEU A 103 -8.79 -2.74 9.26
C LEU A 103 -10.22 -3.07 8.85
N LEU A 104 -10.44 -3.31 7.57
CA LEU A 104 -11.76 -3.69 7.07
C LEU A 104 -12.21 -5.04 7.63
N ILE A 105 -11.31 -6.00 7.71
CA ILE A 105 -11.60 -7.32 8.30
C ILE A 105 -11.94 -7.17 9.78
N ALA A 106 -11.17 -6.38 10.51
CA ALA A 106 -11.38 -6.18 11.95
C ALA A 106 -12.75 -5.57 12.28
N LYS A 107 -13.32 -4.80 11.36
CA LYS A 107 -14.65 -4.20 11.51
C LYS A 107 -15.75 -5.02 10.85
N ASN A 108 -15.44 -6.22 10.41
CA ASN A 108 -16.39 -7.14 9.75
C ASN A 108 -17.01 -6.54 8.47
N LEU A 109 -16.26 -5.69 7.78
CA LEU A 109 -16.73 -5.04 6.55
C LEU A 109 -16.35 -5.82 5.30
N THR A 110 -15.40 -6.74 5.42
CA THR A 110 -14.97 -7.60 4.31
C THR A 110 -14.55 -8.96 4.84
N LYS A 111 -14.55 -9.93 3.95
CA LYS A 111 -13.92 -11.23 4.20
C LYS A 111 -12.57 -11.26 3.52
N GLU A 112 -11.62 -11.93 4.13
CA GLU A 112 -10.33 -12.15 3.49
C GLU A 112 -10.45 -13.23 2.43
N ILE A 113 -10.28 -12.86 1.17
CA ILE A 113 -10.40 -13.78 0.04
C ILE A 113 -9.06 -14.36 -0.42
N CYS A 114 -7.94 -13.83 0.09
CA CYS A 114 -6.61 -14.37 -0.18
C CYS A 114 -6.19 -15.24 1.00
N LYS A 115 -6.59 -16.50 0.97
CA LYS A 115 -6.15 -17.44 2.00
C LYS A 115 -4.95 -18.22 1.49
N ASP A 116 -3.95 -18.30 2.31
CA ASP A 116 -2.79 -19.13 2.05
C ASP A 116 -3.11 -20.61 2.24
#